data_236dcac3950ec5b4950d189ee73deac1
#
_entry.id   236dcac3950ec5b4950d189ee73deac1
#
_cell.length_a   1.000
_cell.length_b   1.000
_cell.length_c   1.000
_cell.angle_alpha   90.00
_cell.angle_beta   90.00
_cell.angle_gamma   90.00
#
_symmetry.space_group_name_H-M   'P 1'
#
loop_
_entity.id
_entity.type
_entity.pdbx_description
1 polymer ?
#
loop_
_entity_poly.entity_id
_entity_poly.type
_entity_poly.pdbx_seq_one_letter_code
_entity_poly.pdbx_strand_id
1 'polypeptide(L)'
;MIMKITLMSYNTQHCLNYVTRKIDFDIMADTIKRCGADIIGFQEMRDQSQDPAYEAQAKIIAEKLGYHYYYFAEAIRFAGVNPYGNALISRYPILSAETVRIPDPDPRKYDGYYETRCLLKATIDVGSGLHVLVSHFGLNPDEQENAVETVVSHIPADRCVLMGDFNMKPDNPILQPVMQKLCDTAQYFPSPKLSFPSDSPRVKIDYIFVSSDVNVCCADIPEIVSSDHRPHVVTIEWE
;
A
#
# COMPACT_ATOMS: atom_id res chain seq x y z
N MET A 1 -14.56 -19.20 14.44
CA MET A 1 -13.31 -19.08 15.25
C MET A 1 -12.70 -17.74 14.90
N ILE A 2 -12.58 -16.81 15.85
CA ILE A 2 -11.97 -15.50 15.59
C ILE A 2 -10.51 -15.70 15.22
N MET A 3 -10.10 -15.17 14.10
CA MET A 3 -8.74 -15.22 13.58
C MET A 3 -8.12 -13.81 13.69
N LYS A 4 -6.82 -13.71 13.95
CA LYS A 4 -6.09 -12.45 13.88
C LYS A 4 -5.32 -12.40 12.57
N ILE A 5 -5.47 -11.29 11.84
CA ILE A 5 -4.78 -11.04 10.59
C ILE A 5 -4.01 -9.73 10.73
N THR A 6 -2.73 -9.76 10.41
CA THR A 6 -1.90 -8.56 10.39
C THR A 6 -1.70 -8.08 8.97
N LEU A 7 -2.11 -6.84 8.71
CA LEU A 7 -1.95 -6.16 7.42
C LEU A 7 -0.84 -5.11 7.51
N MET A 8 -0.18 -4.86 6.39
CA MET A 8 0.91 -3.90 6.30
C MET A 8 0.83 -3.11 4.99
N SER A 9 0.88 -1.78 5.08
CA SER A 9 1.14 -0.90 3.94
C SER A 9 2.60 -0.51 3.95
N TYR A 10 3.28 -0.63 2.81
CA TYR A 10 4.70 -0.36 2.76
C TYR A 10 5.17 0.18 1.40
N ASN A 11 5.48 1.48 1.34
CA ASN A 11 6.23 2.04 0.23
C ASN A 11 7.70 1.61 0.37
N THR A 12 8.20 0.84 -0.60
CA THR A 12 9.53 0.21 -0.54
C THR A 12 10.57 0.93 -1.38
N GLN A 13 10.20 2.01 -2.06
CA GLN A 13 11.11 2.69 -3.01
C GLN A 13 11.80 1.65 -3.92
N HIS A 14 11.00 0.81 -4.61
CA HIS A 14 11.45 -0.31 -5.45
C HIS A 14 12.49 -1.23 -4.77
N CYS A 15 12.30 -1.52 -3.47
CA CYS A 15 13.19 -2.32 -2.63
C CYS A 15 14.57 -1.71 -2.40
N LEU A 16 14.69 -0.38 -2.49
CA LEU A 16 15.93 0.33 -2.22
C LEU A 16 16.16 0.42 -0.71
N ASN A 17 17.20 -0.25 -0.22
CA ASN A 17 17.64 -0.10 1.16
C ASN A 17 18.06 1.35 1.41
N TYR A 18 17.33 2.02 2.32
CA TYR A 18 17.50 3.46 2.58
C TYR A 18 18.90 3.83 3.05
N VAL A 19 19.57 2.92 3.78
CA VAL A 19 20.91 3.16 4.36
C VAL A 19 22.02 2.88 3.36
N THR A 20 21.95 1.72 2.66
CA THR A 20 23.03 1.28 1.75
C THR A 20 22.87 1.80 0.33
N ARG A 21 21.68 2.32 -0.01
CA ARG A 21 21.29 2.80 -1.34
C ARG A 21 21.41 1.73 -2.45
N LYS A 22 21.17 0.47 -2.08
CA LYS A 22 21.17 -0.68 -3.00
C LYS A 22 19.82 -1.41 -2.93
N ILE A 23 19.43 -2.06 -4.00
CA ILE A 23 18.28 -2.98 -3.98
C ILE A 23 18.60 -4.13 -3.03
N ASP A 24 17.69 -4.39 -2.09
CA ASP A 24 17.90 -5.33 -1.00
C ASP A 24 16.58 -5.98 -0.57
N PHE A 25 16.28 -7.12 -1.18
CA PHE A 25 15.08 -7.89 -0.89
C PHE A 25 15.10 -8.54 0.49
N ASP A 26 16.28 -8.78 1.06
CA ASP A 26 16.41 -9.43 2.36
C ASP A 26 15.97 -8.48 3.47
N ILE A 27 16.40 -7.21 3.43
CA ILE A 27 15.95 -6.22 4.41
C ILE A 27 14.44 -5.97 4.33
N MET A 28 13.85 -6.00 3.13
CA MET A 28 12.40 -5.86 2.95
C MET A 28 11.65 -7.06 3.56
N ALA A 29 12.10 -8.28 3.26
CA ALA A 29 11.53 -9.50 3.83
C ALA A 29 11.68 -9.55 5.36
N ASP A 30 12.83 -9.15 5.90
CA ASP A 30 13.07 -9.10 7.35
C ASP A 30 12.18 -8.05 8.04
N THR A 31 11.95 -6.90 7.40
CA THR A 31 11.01 -5.90 7.89
C THR A 31 9.60 -6.48 8.03
N ILE A 32 9.13 -7.19 7.00
CA ILE A 32 7.80 -7.83 6.99
C ILE A 32 7.70 -8.89 8.07
N LYS A 33 8.73 -9.76 8.21
CA LYS A 33 8.80 -10.77 9.28
C LYS A 33 8.74 -10.17 10.67
N ARG A 34 9.48 -9.08 10.90
CA ARG A 34 9.49 -8.36 12.20
C ARG A 34 8.12 -7.76 12.53
N CYS A 35 7.38 -7.32 11.53
CA CYS A 35 6.01 -6.82 11.69
C CYS A 35 4.97 -7.95 11.81
N GLY A 36 5.32 -9.19 11.49
CA GLY A 36 4.41 -10.33 11.52
C GLY A 36 3.25 -10.21 10.52
N ALA A 37 3.45 -9.48 9.42
CA ALA A 37 2.37 -9.18 8.47
C ALA A 37 2.00 -10.42 7.64
N ASP A 38 0.69 -10.67 7.52
CA ASP A 38 0.10 -11.76 6.74
C ASP A 38 -0.29 -11.32 5.32
N ILE A 39 -0.70 -10.04 5.18
CA ILE A 39 -1.12 -9.42 3.93
C ILE A 39 -0.41 -8.08 3.80
N ILE A 40 0.31 -7.86 2.71
CA ILE A 40 1.14 -6.69 2.51
C ILE A 40 0.76 -6.00 1.20
N GLY A 41 0.35 -4.73 1.28
CA GLY A 41 0.18 -3.84 0.14
C GLY A 41 1.42 -2.97 -0.03
N PHE A 42 2.02 -3.05 -1.19
CA PHE A 42 3.24 -2.32 -1.52
C PHE A 42 2.98 -1.19 -2.49
N GLN A 43 3.75 -0.13 -2.36
CA GLN A 43 3.87 0.95 -3.32
C GLN A 43 5.30 0.99 -3.88
N GLU A 44 5.43 1.60 -5.07
CA GLU A 44 6.72 1.76 -5.77
C GLU A 44 7.42 0.45 -6.14
N MET A 45 6.66 -0.56 -6.54
CA MET A 45 7.24 -1.84 -6.95
C MET A 45 7.55 -1.87 -8.45
N ARG A 46 8.61 -2.59 -8.79
CA ARG A 46 8.96 -2.97 -10.16
C ARG A 46 8.52 -4.40 -10.44
N ASP A 47 8.31 -4.71 -11.72
CA ASP A 47 8.15 -6.08 -12.17
C ASP A 47 9.11 -6.38 -13.32
N GLN A 48 9.18 -7.63 -13.74
CA GLN A 48 10.20 -8.11 -14.66
C GLN A 48 10.11 -7.47 -16.05
N SER A 49 11.26 -7.03 -16.55
CA SER A 49 11.45 -6.60 -17.92
C SER A 49 12.78 -7.15 -18.50
N GLN A 50 13.17 -6.66 -19.68
CA GLN A 50 14.50 -6.96 -20.25
C GLN A 50 15.62 -6.16 -19.56
N ASP A 51 15.29 -5.09 -18.86
CA ASP A 51 16.23 -4.31 -18.06
C ASP A 51 16.52 -5.06 -16.75
N PRO A 52 17.78 -5.45 -16.48
CA PRO A 52 18.13 -6.19 -15.26
C PRO A 52 17.88 -5.43 -13.97
N ALA A 53 17.63 -4.12 -14.01
CA ALA A 53 17.20 -3.34 -12.86
C ALA A 53 15.70 -3.55 -12.52
N TYR A 54 14.94 -4.26 -13.37
CA TYR A 54 13.54 -4.55 -13.21
C TYR A 54 13.33 -6.06 -13.01
N GLU A 55 13.28 -6.45 -11.76
CA GLU A 55 13.00 -7.81 -11.32
C GLU A 55 11.56 -7.92 -10.83
N ALA A 56 10.99 -9.12 -10.80
CA ALA A 56 9.67 -9.41 -10.25
C ALA A 56 9.69 -9.30 -8.72
N GLN A 57 9.76 -8.08 -8.19
CA GLN A 57 10.05 -7.77 -6.78
C GLN A 57 9.03 -8.39 -5.83
N ALA A 58 7.73 -8.31 -6.16
CA ALA A 58 6.67 -8.92 -5.35
C ALA A 58 6.85 -10.45 -5.23
N LYS A 59 7.18 -11.12 -6.35
CA LYS A 59 7.45 -12.56 -6.38
C LYS A 59 8.65 -12.90 -5.50
N ILE A 60 9.77 -12.18 -5.66
CA ILE A 60 11.01 -12.44 -4.92
C ILE A 60 10.78 -12.30 -3.41
N ILE A 61 10.06 -11.24 -2.97
CA ILE A 61 9.74 -11.04 -1.56
C ILE A 61 8.79 -12.15 -1.06
N ALA A 62 7.78 -12.52 -1.84
CA ALA A 62 6.85 -13.59 -1.48
C ALA A 62 7.60 -14.92 -1.26
N GLU A 63 8.52 -15.29 -2.16
CA GLU A 63 9.36 -16.48 -2.04
C GLU A 63 10.25 -16.44 -0.78
N LYS A 64 10.86 -15.30 -0.44
CA LYS A 64 11.67 -15.12 0.78
C LYS A 64 10.85 -15.22 2.07
N LEU A 65 9.57 -14.91 2.00
CA LEU A 65 8.62 -15.05 3.11
C LEU A 65 7.99 -16.44 3.21
N GLY A 66 8.10 -17.25 2.17
CA GLY A 66 7.35 -18.51 2.02
C GLY A 66 5.86 -18.29 1.77
N TYR A 67 5.48 -17.17 1.20
CA TYR A 67 4.12 -16.86 0.79
C TYR A 67 3.92 -17.25 -0.68
N HIS A 68 2.74 -17.76 -1.00
CA HIS A 68 2.47 -18.32 -2.33
C HIS A 68 1.62 -17.42 -3.20
N TYR A 69 1.01 -16.38 -2.64
CA TYR A 69 0.06 -15.55 -3.35
C TYR A 69 0.58 -14.12 -3.45
N TYR A 70 0.65 -13.62 -4.66
CA TYR A 70 1.04 -12.25 -4.95
C TYR A 70 0.36 -11.76 -6.23
N TYR A 71 0.23 -10.46 -6.34
CA TYR A 71 -0.27 -9.79 -7.53
C TYR A 71 0.49 -8.47 -7.72
N PHE A 72 0.92 -8.20 -8.95
CA PHE A 72 1.51 -6.92 -9.33
C PHE A 72 0.50 -6.13 -10.17
N ALA A 73 0.21 -4.89 -9.76
CA ALA A 73 -0.68 -3.96 -10.44
C ALA A 73 0.15 -2.88 -11.13
N GLU A 74 0.29 -3.02 -12.45
CA GLU A 74 1.03 -2.07 -13.26
C GLU A 74 0.28 -0.74 -13.36
N ALA A 75 0.93 0.36 -12.96
CA ALA A 75 0.44 1.72 -13.14
C ALA A 75 1.01 2.35 -14.42
N ILE A 76 2.31 2.21 -14.64
CA ILE A 76 3.04 2.84 -15.74
C ILE A 76 4.18 1.94 -16.23
N ARG A 77 4.61 2.13 -17.48
CA ARG A 77 5.84 1.56 -18.03
C ARG A 77 6.84 2.66 -18.35
N PHE A 78 7.89 2.75 -17.59
CA PHE A 78 8.99 3.66 -17.90
C PHE A 78 9.71 3.23 -19.19
N ALA A 79 10.01 4.21 -20.04
CA ALA A 79 10.53 3.97 -21.40
C ALA A 79 9.69 2.99 -22.24
N GLY A 80 8.39 2.81 -21.91
CA GLY A 80 7.47 1.92 -22.62
C GLY A 80 7.65 0.43 -22.34
N VAL A 81 8.66 0.03 -21.55
CA VAL A 81 9.02 -1.40 -21.35
C VAL A 81 9.18 -1.80 -19.89
N ASN A 82 9.44 -0.86 -18.99
CA ASN A 82 9.82 -1.13 -17.60
C ASN A 82 8.62 -0.93 -16.66
N PRO A 83 7.95 -1.99 -16.18
CA PRO A 83 6.73 -1.90 -15.41
C PRO A 83 6.99 -1.38 -13.99
N TYR A 84 6.10 -0.51 -13.52
CA TYR A 84 6.14 0.09 -12.20
C TYR A 84 4.73 0.30 -11.65
N GLY A 85 4.52 0.09 -10.36
CA GLY A 85 3.19 0.22 -9.77
C GLY A 85 3.10 -0.26 -8.33
N ASN A 86 1.95 -0.85 -8.01
CA ASN A 86 1.65 -1.39 -6.69
C ASN A 86 1.72 -2.92 -6.70
N ALA A 87 1.86 -3.52 -5.53
CA ALA A 87 1.77 -4.97 -5.41
C ALA A 87 1.05 -5.40 -4.14
N LEU A 88 0.59 -6.63 -4.13
CA LEU A 88 0.01 -7.32 -3.00
C LEU A 88 0.69 -8.66 -2.82
N ILE A 89 1.07 -8.98 -1.59
CA ILE A 89 1.53 -10.32 -1.20
C ILE A 89 0.64 -10.80 -0.06
N SER A 90 0.24 -12.07 -0.08
CA SER A 90 -0.63 -12.64 0.92
C SER A 90 -0.18 -14.05 1.33
N ARG A 91 -0.30 -14.34 2.63
CA ARG A 91 -0.21 -15.70 3.16
C ARG A 91 -1.42 -16.55 2.77
N TYR A 92 -2.56 -15.89 2.55
CA TYR A 92 -3.84 -16.50 2.19
C TYR A 92 -4.09 -16.44 0.68
N PRO A 93 -4.90 -17.35 0.12
CA PRO A 93 -5.24 -17.32 -1.29
C PRO A 93 -5.83 -15.99 -1.74
N ILE A 94 -5.42 -15.53 -2.92
CA ILE A 94 -6.03 -14.39 -3.61
C ILE A 94 -7.10 -14.96 -4.54
N LEU A 95 -8.38 -14.75 -4.20
CA LEU A 95 -9.52 -15.26 -4.98
C LEU A 95 -9.70 -14.48 -6.29
N SER A 96 -9.46 -13.18 -6.24
CA SER A 96 -9.48 -12.29 -7.40
C SER A 96 -8.54 -11.11 -7.19
N ALA A 97 -7.95 -10.62 -8.28
CA ALA A 97 -7.20 -9.37 -8.28
C ALA A 97 -7.35 -8.67 -9.63
N GLU A 98 -7.44 -7.36 -9.59
CA GLU A 98 -7.49 -6.51 -10.78
C GLU A 98 -6.74 -5.20 -10.56
N THR A 99 -6.29 -4.62 -11.67
CA THR A 99 -5.70 -3.29 -11.72
C THR A 99 -6.70 -2.32 -12.31
N VAL A 100 -7.07 -1.30 -11.54
CA VAL A 100 -7.92 -0.20 -11.98
C VAL A 100 -7.05 1.01 -12.26
N ARG A 101 -7.10 1.54 -13.46
CA ARG A 101 -6.38 2.76 -13.80
C ARG A 101 -7.01 3.96 -13.10
N ILE A 102 -6.19 4.78 -12.47
CA ILE A 102 -6.58 6.11 -12.02
C ILE A 102 -6.39 7.05 -13.21
N PRO A 103 -7.44 7.82 -13.62
CA PRO A 103 -7.32 8.75 -14.73
C PRO A 103 -6.26 9.82 -14.48
N ASP A 104 -5.37 10.04 -15.43
CA ASP A 104 -4.45 11.16 -15.38
C ASP A 104 -5.24 12.46 -15.55
N PRO A 105 -4.89 13.56 -14.85
CA PRO A 105 -5.55 14.84 -15.05
C PRO A 105 -5.34 15.38 -16.47
N ASP A 106 -6.44 15.84 -17.11
CA ASP A 106 -6.42 16.48 -18.42
C ASP A 106 -7.44 17.64 -18.44
N PRO A 107 -7.01 18.91 -18.52
CA PRO A 107 -5.63 19.36 -18.48
C PRO A 107 -4.98 19.23 -17.08
N ARG A 108 -3.66 19.11 -17.02
CA ARG A 108 -2.88 19.23 -15.78
C ARG A 108 -2.91 20.66 -15.28
N LYS A 109 -3.17 20.84 -13.97
CA LYS A 109 -3.36 22.17 -13.35
C LYS A 109 -2.12 22.73 -12.67
N TYR A 110 -1.10 21.89 -12.46
CA TYR A 110 0.10 22.24 -11.70
C TYR A 110 1.38 21.96 -12.50
N ASP A 111 2.47 22.65 -12.16
CA ASP A 111 3.79 22.46 -12.79
C ASP A 111 4.63 21.36 -12.10
N GLY A 112 3.99 20.52 -11.26
CA GLY A 112 4.65 19.44 -10.54
C GLY A 112 4.98 18.24 -11.41
N TYR A 113 5.65 17.24 -10.79
CA TYR A 113 5.86 15.94 -11.39
C TYR A 113 4.55 15.13 -11.37
N TYR A 114 4.16 14.60 -12.51
CA TYR A 114 2.98 13.77 -12.69
C TYR A 114 3.39 12.34 -13.04
N GLU A 115 2.75 11.38 -12.40
CA GLU A 115 2.98 9.96 -12.68
C GLU A 115 1.66 9.19 -12.68
N THR A 116 1.41 8.44 -13.75
CA THR A 116 0.21 7.59 -13.85
C THR A 116 0.13 6.62 -12.69
N ARG A 117 -1.01 6.57 -12.03
CA ARG A 117 -1.29 5.75 -10.83
C ARG A 117 -2.34 4.71 -11.10
N CYS A 118 -2.41 3.72 -10.22
CA CYS A 118 -3.45 2.70 -10.25
C CYS A 118 -3.94 2.35 -8.85
N LEU A 119 -5.15 1.79 -8.81
CA LEU A 119 -5.71 1.10 -7.67
C LEU A 119 -5.61 -0.41 -7.92
N LEU A 120 -4.95 -1.14 -7.06
CA LEU A 120 -5.01 -2.60 -6.97
C LEU A 120 -6.23 -2.96 -6.14
N LYS A 121 -7.08 -3.85 -6.66
CA LYS A 121 -8.19 -4.44 -5.93
C LYS A 121 -8.00 -5.94 -5.85
N ALA A 122 -8.18 -6.51 -4.67
CA ALA A 122 -8.13 -7.95 -4.48
C ALA A 122 -9.17 -8.42 -3.47
N THR A 123 -9.56 -9.69 -3.58
CA THR A 123 -10.33 -10.41 -2.56
C THR A 123 -9.48 -11.55 -2.04
N ILE A 124 -9.28 -11.58 -0.73
CA ILE A 124 -8.45 -12.59 -0.03
C ILE A 124 -9.37 -13.63 0.60
N ASP A 125 -9.00 -14.90 0.46
CA ASP A 125 -9.72 -16.04 1.04
C ASP A 125 -9.40 -16.17 2.53
N VAL A 126 -10.10 -15.38 3.33
CA VAL A 126 -10.07 -15.43 4.79
C VAL A 126 -11.51 -15.45 5.29
N GLY A 127 -12.01 -16.65 5.64
CA GLY A 127 -13.39 -16.83 6.10
C GLY A 127 -14.42 -16.31 5.08
N SER A 128 -15.08 -15.21 5.38
CA SER A 128 -16.11 -14.61 4.52
C SER A 128 -15.54 -13.76 3.36
N GLY A 129 -14.23 -13.74 3.19
CA GLY A 129 -13.53 -12.93 2.18
C GLY A 129 -13.24 -11.49 2.64
N LEU A 130 -12.00 -11.04 2.48
CA LEU A 130 -11.54 -9.69 2.80
C LEU A 130 -11.21 -8.94 1.51
N HIS A 131 -11.82 -7.78 1.30
CA HIS A 131 -11.49 -6.89 0.20
C HIS A 131 -10.29 -6.02 0.57
N VAL A 132 -9.24 -6.10 -0.23
CA VAL A 132 -8.02 -5.31 -0.04
C VAL A 132 -7.81 -4.40 -1.23
N LEU A 133 -7.71 -3.11 -0.96
CA LEU A 133 -7.43 -2.06 -1.91
C LEU A 133 -6.04 -1.50 -1.61
N VAL A 134 -5.17 -1.39 -2.62
CA VAL A 134 -3.82 -0.81 -2.49
C VAL A 134 -3.63 0.28 -3.52
N SER A 135 -3.20 1.47 -3.09
CA SER A 135 -2.95 2.58 -4.01
C SER A 135 -1.72 3.39 -3.60
N HIS A 136 -1.17 4.11 -4.57
CA HIS A 136 -0.17 5.15 -4.37
C HIS A 136 -0.65 6.40 -5.11
N PHE A 137 -0.90 7.49 -4.39
CA PHE A 137 -1.45 8.71 -4.98
C PHE A 137 -0.34 9.61 -5.54
N GLY A 138 -0.71 10.48 -6.47
CA GLY A 138 0.19 11.47 -7.04
C GLY A 138 0.53 12.60 -6.05
N LEU A 139 1.45 13.47 -6.48
CA LEU A 139 1.94 14.58 -5.66
C LEU A 139 1.09 15.84 -5.81
N ASN A 140 0.37 15.97 -6.94
CA ASN A 140 -0.42 17.15 -7.24
C ASN A 140 -1.88 17.00 -6.80
N PRO A 141 -2.55 18.05 -6.35
CA PRO A 141 -3.94 17.98 -5.88
C PRO A 141 -4.92 17.38 -6.90
N ASP A 142 -4.78 17.68 -8.19
CA ASP A 142 -5.65 17.14 -9.25
C ASP A 142 -5.45 15.62 -9.48
N GLU A 143 -4.23 15.10 -9.30
CA GLU A 143 -3.98 13.65 -9.27
C GLU A 143 -4.64 13.01 -8.05
N GLN A 144 -4.53 13.67 -6.88
CA GLN A 144 -5.10 13.22 -5.62
C GLN A 144 -6.63 13.22 -5.65
N GLU A 145 -7.25 14.23 -6.26
CA GLU A 145 -8.71 14.29 -6.49
C GLU A 145 -9.18 13.09 -7.33
N ASN A 146 -8.54 12.83 -8.48
CA ASN A 146 -8.86 11.69 -9.35
C ASN A 146 -8.64 10.34 -8.63
N ALA A 147 -7.58 10.24 -7.83
CA ALA A 147 -7.30 9.04 -7.06
C ALA A 147 -8.36 8.78 -5.99
N VAL A 148 -8.78 9.80 -5.24
CA VAL A 148 -9.85 9.71 -4.25
C VAL A 148 -11.17 9.33 -4.91
N GLU A 149 -11.55 9.96 -6.02
CA GLU A 149 -12.78 9.62 -6.75
C GLU A 149 -12.76 8.16 -7.20
N THR A 150 -11.66 7.70 -7.80
CA THR A 150 -11.48 6.32 -8.24
C THR A 150 -11.59 5.36 -7.05
N VAL A 151 -10.85 5.60 -5.98
CA VAL A 151 -10.87 4.74 -4.79
C VAL A 151 -12.26 4.68 -4.18
N VAL A 152 -12.91 5.82 -3.95
CA VAL A 152 -14.24 5.93 -3.32
C VAL A 152 -15.31 5.18 -4.11
N SER A 153 -15.23 5.19 -5.44
CA SER A 153 -16.16 4.45 -6.31
C SER A 153 -15.96 2.92 -6.26
N HIS A 154 -14.82 2.46 -5.77
CA HIS A 154 -14.47 1.04 -5.68
C HIS A 154 -14.46 0.49 -4.25
N ILE A 155 -14.73 1.29 -3.22
CA ILE A 155 -14.90 0.81 -1.85
C ILE A 155 -16.15 -0.06 -1.77
N PRO A 156 -16.04 -1.35 -1.43
CA PRO A 156 -17.19 -2.20 -1.22
C PRO A 156 -17.97 -1.79 0.05
N ALA A 157 -19.16 -2.34 0.22
CA ALA A 157 -20.05 -1.98 1.32
C ALA A 157 -19.50 -2.43 2.70
N ASP A 158 -18.76 -3.53 2.73
CA ASP A 158 -18.26 -4.18 3.94
C ASP A 158 -16.90 -4.87 3.69
N ARG A 159 -16.27 -5.33 4.76
CA ARG A 159 -15.05 -6.16 4.75
C ARG A 159 -13.92 -5.57 3.90
N CYS A 160 -13.72 -4.27 4.04
CA CYS A 160 -12.77 -3.52 3.22
C CYS A 160 -11.59 -3.02 4.04
N VAL A 161 -10.40 -3.21 3.50
CA VAL A 161 -9.17 -2.55 3.91
C VAL A 161 -8.60 -1.80 2.71
N LEU A 162 -8.39 -0.50 2.86
CA LEU A 162 -7.71 0.36 1.90
C LEU A 162 -6.37 0.79 2.49
N MET A 163 -5.30 0.56 1.77
CA MET A 163 -3.95 0.89 2.25
C MET A 163 -3.10 1.54 1.15
N GLY A 164 -2.13 2.36 1.56
CA GLY A 164 -1.20 2.98 0.62
C GLY A 164 -0.49 4.21 1.13
N ASP A 165 0.39 4.72 0.27
CA ASP A 165 0.96 6.05 0.35
C ASP A 165 0.06 7.02 -0.39
N PHE A 166 -0.60 7.91 0.34
CA PHE A 166 -1.55 8.86 -0.26
C PHE A 166 -0.92 10.22 -0.56
N ASN A 167 0.35 10.41 -0.20
CA ASN A 167 1.05 11.69 -0.39
C ASN A 167 0.29 12.91 0.16
N MET A 168 -0.57 12.70 1.15
CA MET A 168 -1.39 13.72 1.80
C MET A 168 -1.31 13.58 3.32
N LYS A 169 -1.32 14.71 4.02
CA LYS A 169 -1.43 14.72 5.48
C LYS A 169 -2.87 14.45 5.92
N PRO A 170 -3.10 14.00 7.18
CA PRO A 170 -4.43 13.68 7.68
C PRO A 170 -5.45 14.82 7.65
N ASP A 171 -4.99 16.06 7.67
CA ASP A 171 -5.82 17.26 7.62
C ASP A 171 -6.16 17.75 6.19
N ASN A 172 -5.67 17.04 5.16
CA ASN A 172 -5.97 17.38 3.78
C ASN A 172 -7.46 17.12 3.46
N PRO A 173 -8.22 18.14 3.03
CA PRO A 173 -9.65 18.01 2.76
C PRO A 173 -9.97 17.04 1.62
N ILE A 174 -9.05 16.77 0.71
CA ILE A 174 -9.23 15.80 -0.39
C ILE A 174 -9.47 14.38 0.15
N LEU A 175 -8.98 14.05 1.36
CA LEU A 175 -9.21 12.75 2.00
C LEU A 175 -10.63 12.56 2.58
N GLN A 176 -11.41 13.62 2.73
CA GLN A 176 -12.71 13.57 3.38
C GLN A 176 -13.66 12.51 2.81
N PRO A 177 -13.79 12.33 1.46
CA PRO A 177 -14.67 11.32 0.91
C PRO A 177 -14.27 9.88 1.29
N VAL A 178 -12.98 9.60 1.46
CA VAL A 178 -12.49 8.31 1.98
C VAL A 178 -12.86 8.15 3.46
N MET A 179 -12.60 9.18 4.27
CA MET A 179 -12.86 9.18 5.71
C MET A 179 -14.37 9.12 6.07
N GLN A 180 -15.25 9.50 5.14
CA GLN A 180 -16.69 9.31 5.29
C GLN A 180 -17.14 7.86 5.14
N LYS A 181 -16.37 7.03 4.43
CA LYS A 181 -16.67 5.62 4.17
C LYS A 181 -15.88 4.65 5.03
N LEU A 182 -14.64 5.01 5.38
CA LEU A 182 -13.69 4.15 6.09
C LEU A 182 -13.09 4.87 7.29
N CYS A 183 -12.69 4.09 8.29
CA CYS A 183 -12.03 4.58 9.50
C CYS A 183 -10.50 4.53 9.34
N ASP A 184 -9.79 5.64 9.60
CA ASP A 184 -8.31 5.63 9.69
C ASP A 184 -7.87 4.85 10.93
N THR A 185 -7.07 3.81 10.74
CA THR A 185 -6.54 3.00 11.83
C THR A 185 -5.54 3.75 12.72
N ALA A 186 -5.11 4.93 12.34
CA ALA A 186 -4.29 5.81 13.18
C ALA A 186 -4.95 6.17 14.53
N GLN A 187 -6.27 6.09 14.64
CA GLN A 187 -6.98 6.25 15.91
C GLN A 187 -6.64 5.17 16.96
N TYR A 188 -6.07 4.04 16.52
CA TYR A 188 -5.64 2.94 17.40
C TYR A 188 -4.13 2.99 17.71
N PHE A 189 -3.42 4.03 17.29
CA PHE A 189 -2.02 4.19 17.65
C PHE A 189 -1.89 4.51 19.14
N PRO A 190 -0.91 3.93 19.86
CA PRO A 190 -0.67 4.24 21.26
C PRO A 190 -0.24 5.70 21.49
N SER A 191 0.30 6.34 20.45
CA SER A 191 0.68 7.75 20.39
C SER A 191 0.73 8.19 18.92
N PRO A 192 0.65 9.49 18.61
CA PRO A 192 0.78 9.99 17.23
C PRO A 192 2.06 9.48 16.57
N LYS A 193 1.95 8.91 15.37
CA LYS A 193 3.04 8.34 14.59
C LYS A 193 3.16 9.00 13.23
N LEU A 194 4.37 9.09 12.73
CA LEU A 194 4.71 9.64 11.42
C LEU A 194 5.45 8.58 10.61
N SER A 195 5.31 8.63 9.27
CA SER A 195 5.82 7.58 8.39
C SER A 195 6.98 8.00 7.50
N PHE A 196 7.10 9.29 7.18
CA PHE A 196 8.07 9.79 6.21
C PHE A 196 8.84 11.05 6.69
N PRO A 197 10.15 11.17 6.37
CA PRO A 197 11.06 10.09 5.98
C PRO A 197 11.35 9.14 7.14
N SER A 198 11.73 7.89 6.86
CA SER A 198 11.79 6.82 7.87
C SER A 198 12.80 7.05 8.99
N ASP A 199 13.93 7.71 8.70
CA ASP A 199 15.02 8.00 9.66
C ASP A 199 14.69 9.14 10.61
N SER A 200 13.95 10.15 10.11
CA SER A 200 13.54 11.33 10.87
C SER A 200 12.13 11.79 10.45
N PRO A 201 11.07 11.08 10.85
CA PRO A 201 9.73 11.31 10.33
C PRO A 201 9.20 12.71 10.64
N ARG A 202 8.58 13.34 9.64
CA ARG A 202 8.01 14.68 9.69
C ARG A 202 6.54 14.74 9.32
N VAL A 203 6.06 13.72 8.57
CA VAL A 203 4.68 13.64 8.11
C VAL A 203 4.15 12.22 8.18
N LYS A 204 2.83 12.05 8.36
CA LYS A 204 2.10 10.81 8.13
C LYS A 204 1.43 10.93 6.77
N ILE A 205 1.84 10.10 5.82
CA ILE A 205 1.28 10.04 4.46
C ILE A 205 0.90 8.62 4.04
N ASP A 206 1.32 7.64 4.83
CA ASP A 206 0.95 6.24 4.68
C ASP A 206 -0.27 5.91 5.55
N TYR A 207 -1.22 5.17 4.98
CA TYR A 207 -2.52 4.90 5.60
C TYR A 207 -2.91 3.43 5.49
N ILE A 208 -3.66 2.99 6.50
CA ILE A 208 -4.55 1.84 6.43
C ILE A 208 -5.91 2.31 6.94
N PHE A 209 -6.91 2.25 6.08
CA PHE A 209 -8.31 2.51 6.41
C PHE A 209 -9.08 1.19 6.40
N VAL A 210 -10.10 1.09 7.25
CA VAL A 210 -10.94 -0.11 7.34
C VAL A 210 -12.42 0.28 7.31
N SER A 211 -13.28 -0.59 6.77
CA SER A 211 -14.72 -0.45 6.91
C SER A 211 -15.16 -0.66 8.36
N SER A 212 -16.31 -0.13 8.75
CA SER A 212 -16.78 -0.08 10.14
C SER A 212 -17.08 -1.46 10.75
N ASP A 213 -17.22 -2.48 9.93
CA ASP A 213 -17.44 -3.88 10.32
C ASP A 213 -16.13 -4.64 10.60
N VAL A 214 -14.97 -4.05 10.28
CA VAL A 214 -13.65 -4.63 10.57
C VAL A 214 -13.20 -4.25 11.98
N ASN A 215 -13.01 -5.25 12.84
CA ASN A 215 -12.56 -5.02 14.21
C ASN A 215 -11.03 -4.89 14.30
N VAL A 216 -10.55 -3.67 14.63
CA VAL A 216 -9.12 -3.37 14.78
C VAL A 216 -8.65 -3.65 16.20
N CYS A 217 -7.68 -4.56 16.36
CA CYS A 217 -7.06 -4.86 17.67
C CYS A 217 -6.01 -3.82 18.04
N CYS A 218 -5.12 -3.50 17.09
CA CYS A 218 -4.05 -2.52 17.28
C CYS A 218 -3.53 -2.05 15.92
N ALA A 219 -2.91 -0.88 15.93
CA ALA A 219 -2.20 -0.33 14.79
C ALA A 219 -0.92 0.36 15.25
N ASP A 220 0.09 0.40 14.38
CA ASP A 220 1.36 1.09 14.65
C ASP A 220 2.08 1.49 13.34
N ILE A 221 3.00 2.42 13.45
CA ILE A 221 4.06 2.70 12.48
C ILE A 221 5.39 2.45 13.20
N PRO A 222 5.93 1.21 13.11
CA PRO A 222 7.15 0.85 13.83
C PRO A 222 8.36 1.62 13.34
N GLU A 223 9.30 1.89 14.24
CA GLU A 223 10.53 2.64 13.95
C GLU A 223 11.55 1.78 13.21
N ILE A 224 11.25 1.47 11.96
CA ILE A 224 12.08 0.67 11.06
C ILE A 224 12.55 1.55 9.91
N VAL A 225 13.87 1.51 9.63
CA VAL A 225 14.53 2.28 8.56
C VAL A 225 15.10 1.29 7.54
N SER A 226 14.23 0.76 6.68
CA SER A 226 14.61 -0.15 5.59
C SER A 226 14.36 0.50 4.22
N SER A 227 13.26 1.25 4.07
CA SER A 227 12.93 2.13 2.96
C SER A 227 12.96 3.59 3.45
N ASP A 228 12.70 4.55 2.58
CA ASP A 228 12.46 5.95 2.95
C ASP A 228 11.13 6.17 3.68
N HIS A 229 10.18 5.23 3.61
CA HIS A 229 8.98 5.19 4.43
C HIS A 229 9.09 4.16 5.55
N ARG A 230 8.43 4.45 6.70
CA ARG A 230 8.15 3.45 7.73
C ARG A 230 6.91 2.65 7.36
N PRO A 231 6.87 1.33 7.62
CA PRO A 231 5.66 0.56 7.37
C PRO A 231 4.53 0.97 8.30
N HIS A 232 3.29 1.01 7.81
CA HIS A 232 2.09 1.10 8.62
C HIS A 232 1.51 -0.30 8.79
N VAL A 233 1.27 -0.73 10.02
CA VAL A 233 0.84 -2.08 10.39
C VAL A 233 -0.44 -2.02 11.18
N VAL A 234 -1.38 -2.91 10.89
CA VAL A 234 -2.62 -3.08 11.64
C VAL A 234 -2.93 -4.55 11.86
N THR A 235 -3.36 -4.92 13.06
CA THR A 235 -3.91 -6.24 13.34
C THR A 235 -5.41 -6.14 13.53
N ILE A 236 -6.14 -6.95 12.78
CA ILE A 236 -7.61 -7.04 12.83
C ILE A 236 -8.04 -8.38 13.38
N GLU A 237 -9.22 -8.42 14.00
CA GLU A 237 -9.95 -9.65 14.29
C GLU A 237 -10.93 -9.93 13.15
N TRP A 238 -10.98 -11.19 12.71
CA TRP A 238 -11.75 -11.64 11.58
C TRP A 238 -12.51 -12.92 11.90
N GLU A 239 -13.79 -13.01 11.50
CA GLU A 239 -14.68 -14.16 11.70
C GLU A 239 -14.92 -14.97 10.42
#